data_8b3ffe5642f990e63278874d8b434cb5
#
_entry.id   8b3ffe5642f990e63278874d8b434cb5
#
_cell.length_a   1.000
_cell.length_b   1.000
_cell.length_c   1.000
_cell.angle_alpha   90.00
_cell.angle_beta   90.00
_cell.angle_gamma   90.00
#
_symmetry.space_group_name_H-M   'P 1'
#
loop_
_entity.id
_entity.type
_entity.pdbx_description
1 polymer ?
#
loop_
_entity_poly.entity_id
_entity_poly.type
_entity_poly.pdbx_seq_one_letter_code
_entity_poly.pdbx_strand_id
1 'polypeptide(L)' 'MGNHVICRRTGQVVATSYQTYISKNGKKYRFFHKEWQKDMDLTKQQFDANYRIEKVEYK' A
#
# COMPACT_ATOMS: atom_id res chain seq x y z
N MET A 1 -14.87 7.16 -2.24
CA MET A 1 -13.47 7.50 -1.92
C MET A 1 -12.66 6.23 -1.73
N GLY A 2 -11.47 6.24 -2.20
CA GLY A 2 -10.52 5.14 -2.03
C GLY A 2 -9.11 5.66 -1.87
N ASN A 3 -8.24 4.81 -1.37
CA ASN A 3 -6.82 5.11 -1.25
C ASN A 3 -6.05 4.11 -2.09
N HIS A 4 -5.38 4.61 -3.10
CA HIS A 4 -4.56 3.77 -3.99
C HIS A 4 -3.15 3.66 -3.46
N VAL A 5 -2.57 2.47 -3.56
CA VAL A 5 -1.16 2.26 -3.27
C VAL A 5 -0.40 2.38 -4.57
N ILE A 6 0.56 3.30 -4.61
CA ILE A 6 1.34 3.62 -5.80
C ILE A 6 2.78 3.16 -5.58
N CYS A 7 3.34 2.47 -6.57
CA CYS A 7 4.75 2.13 -6.55
C CYS A 7 5.58 3.38 -6.85
N ARG A 8 6.46 3.79 -5.93
CA ARG A 8 7.29 4.99 -6.11
C ARG A 8 8.23 4.85 -7.30
N ARG A 9 8.62 3.64 -7.60
CA ARG A 9 9.57 3.36 -8.67
C ARG A 9 8.97 3.56 -10.05
N THR A 10 7.73 3.08 -10.24
CA THR A 10 7.09 3.09 -11.56
C THR A 10 5.98 4.12 -11.69
N GLY A 11 5.45 4.60 -10.57
CA GLY A 11 4.29 5.48 -10.55
C GLY A 11 2.97 4.78 -10.82
N GLN A 12 2.97 3.46 -10.89
CA GLN A 12 1.76 2.70 -11.21
C GLN A 12 0.98 2.33 -9.95
N VAL A 13 -0.33 2.24 -10.09
CA VAL A 13 -1.20 1.76 -9.01
C VAL A 13 -1.04 0.26 -8.89
N VAL A 14 -0.58 -0.20 -7.71
CA VAL A 14 -0.39 -1.63 -7.45
C VAL A 14 -1.51 -2.21 -6.59
N ALA A 15 -2.27 -1.36 -5.92
CA ALA A 15 -3.43 -1.80 -5.14
C ALA A 15 -4.45 -0.67 -5.06
N THR A 16 -5.72 -1.03 -4.97
CA THR A 16 -6.82 -0.05 -4.88
C THR A 16 -7.27 0.20 -3.44
N SER A 17 -6.73 -0.57 -2.50
CA SER A 17 -7.02 -0.39 -1.08
C SER A 17 -5.89 -0.98 -0.27
N TYR A 18 -5.85 -0.63 1.00
CA TYR A 18 -4.86 -1.18 1.92
C TYR A 18 -5.43 -1.17 3.33
N GLN A 19 -4.80 -1.96 4.20
CA GLN A 19 -5.12 -2.02 5.61
C GLN A 19 -3.88 -1.77 6.43
N THR A 20 -4.06 -1.28 7.64
CA THR A 20 -2.96 -1.08 8.59
C THR A 20 -3.30 -1.77 9.90
N TYR A 21 -2.26 -2.25 10.60
CA TYR A 21 -2.42 -2.82 11.91
C TYR A 21 -1.14 -2.62 12.71
N ILE A 22 -1.26 -2.77 14.03
CA ILE A 22 -0.11 -2.63 14.93
C ILE A 22 0.38 -4.02 15.30
N SER A 23 1.65 -4.27 15.04
CA SER A 23 2.33 -5.50 15.42
C SER A 23 3.33 -5.23 16.53
N LYS A 24 3.99 -6.28 17.03
CA LYS A 24 5.05 -6.16 18.03
C LYS A 24 6.18 -5.25 17.56
N ASN A 25 6.40 -5.18 16.27
CA ASN A 25 7.49 -4.42 15.67
C ASN A 25 7.04 -3.04 15.16
N GLY A 26 5.81 -2.62 15.50
CA GLY A 26 5.27 -1.33 15.09
C GLY A 26 4.17 -1.47 14.07
N LYS A 27 3.88 -0.37 13.38
CA LYS A 27 2.80 -0.30 12.41
C LYS A 27 3.17 -1.06 11.14
N LYS A 28 2.22 -1.85 10.64
CA LYS A 28 2.40 -2.60 9.38
C LYS A 28 1.30 -2.25 8.40
N TYR A 29 1.63 -2.38 7.13
CA TYR A 29 0.72 -2.13 6.02
C TYR A 29 0.48 -3.41 5.27
N ARG A 30 -0.77 -3.68 4.94
CA ARG A 30 -1.15 -4.88 4.21
C ARG A 30 -2.03 -4.51 3.03
N PHE A 31 -1.69 -5.06 1.87
CA PHE A 31 -2.48 -4.83 0.67
C PHE A 31 -2.27 -5.98 -0.32
N PHE A 32 -3.20 -6.13 -1.26
CA PHE A 32 -3.09 -7.12 -2.32
C PHE A 32 -2.47 -6.47 -3.56
N HIS A 33 -1.27 -6.93 -3.93
CA HIS A 33 -0.54 -6.42 -5.08
C HIS A 33 -1.16 -7.01 -6.35
N LYS A 34 -1.87 -6.21 -7.11
CA LYS A 34 -2.67 -6.72 -8.23
C LYS A 34 -1.83 -7.25 -9.39
N GLU A 35 -0.64 -6.70 -9.60
CA GLU A 35 0.24 -7.18 -10.67
C GLU A 35 0.85 -8.53 -10.33
N TRP A 36 1.28 -8.70 -9.07
CA TRP A 36 1.89 -9.95 -8.61
C TRP A 36 0.87 -10.97 -8.11
N GLN A 37 -0.40 -10.57 -7.98
CA GLN A 37 -1.47 -11.42 -7.46
C GLN A 37 -1.08 -12.01 -6.10
N LYS A 38 -0.60 -11.16 -5.21
CA LYS A 38 -0.01 -11.58 -3.95
C LYS A 38 -0.35 -10.60 -2.83
N ASP A 39 -0.62 -11.14 -1.64
CA ASP A 39 -0.78 -10.33 -0.43
C ASP A 39 0.58 -9.82 0.03
N MET A 40 0.68 -8.51 0.20
CA MET A 40 1.88 -7.87 0.71
C MET A 40 1.66 -7.46 2.16
N ASP A 41 2.68 -7.72 2.99
CA ASP A 41 2.65 -7.36 4.40
C ASP A 41 4.00 -6.72 4.74
N LEU A 42 4.01 -5.40 4.84
CA LEU A 42 5.24 -4.63 4.95
C LEU A 42 5.24 -3.79 6.22
N THR A 43 6.43 -3.58 6.78
CA THR A 43 6.59 -2.60 7.85
C THR A 43 6.36 -1.20 7.30
N LYS A 44 6.06 -0.24 8.19
CA LYS A 44 5.88 1.14 7.78
C LYS A 44 7.09 1.66 7.01
N GLN A 45 8.29 1.34 7.48
CA GLN A 45 9.52 1.74 6.82
C GLN A 45 9.66 1.18 5.41
N GLN A 46 9.40 -0.12 5.25
CA GLN A 46 9.44 -0.77 3.94
C GLN A 46 8.38 -0.21 3.01
N PHE A 47 7.18 0.02 3.54
CA PHE A 47 6.09 0.59 2.73
C PHE A 47 6.46 1.99 2.25
N ASP A 48 6.88 2.86 3.18
CA ASP A 48 7.22 4.25 2.83
C ASP A 48 8.37 4.34 1.84
N ALA A 49 9.32 3.40 1.91
CA ALA A 49 10.47 3.39 1.02
C ALA A 49 10.10 3.03 -0.42
N ASN A 50 9.11 2.15 -0.61
CA ASN A 50 8.81 1.57 -1.92
C ASN A 50 7.45 2.01 -2.49
N TYR A 51 6.56 2.51 -1.65
CA TYR A 51 5.19 2.84 -2.05
C TYR A 51 4.76 4.17 -1.46
N ARG A 52 3.69 4.70 -2.03
CA ARG A 52 3.02 5.86 -1.47
C ARG A 52 1.52 5.67 -1.59
N ILE A 53 0.77 6.43 -0.83
CA ILE A 53 -0.68 6.38 -0.86
C ILE A 53 -1.20 7.62 -1.55
N GLU A 54 -2.11 7.43 -2.48
CA GLU A 54 -2.78 8.52 -3.16
C GLU A 54 -4.27 8.42 -2.89
N LYS A 55 -4.82 9.51 -2.36
CA LYS A 55 -6.24 9.60 -2.08
C LYS A 55 -6.99 9.89 -3.37
N VAL A 56 -8.00 9.06 -3.65
CA VAL A 56 -8.82 9.21 -4.84
C VAL A 56 -10.24 9.59 -4.41
N GLU A 57 -10.74 10.68 -4.95
CA GLU A 57 -12.10 11.11 -4.71
C GLU A 57 -12.94 10.85 -5.96
N TYR A 58 -14.06 10.18 -5.77
CA TYR A 58 -15.04 9.97 -6.83
C TYR A 58 -16.16 10.99 -6.68
N LYS A 59 -16.44 11.65 -7.77
CA LYS A 59 -17.56 12.60 -7.80
C LYS A 59 -18.79 11.96 -8.41
#